data_4ef108416018a12db73516a5c36b022c
#
_entry.id   4ef108416018a12db73516a5c36b022c
#
_cell.length_a   1.000
_cell.length_b   1.000
_cell.length_c   1.000
_cell.angle_alpha   90.00
_cell.angle_beta   90.00
_cell.angle_gamma   90.00
#
_symmetry.space_group_name_H-M   'P 1'
#
loop_
_entity.id
_entity.type
_entity.pdbx_description
1 polymer ?
#
loop_
_entity_poly.entity_id
_entity_poly.type
_entity_poly.pdbx_seq_one_letter_code
_entity_poly.pdbx_strand_id
1 'polypeptide(L)'
;MIKDNLAKPISKIATKSFTSISNPKKVSIQLIFHNHWNDFLNDPVVKKKGLRDIVPVEVEKMLSCGTLDAGFEIYECPNCLKSHIICYTCKSRFCNSCGSKRAKIRAQEISDHTLNVPHRHMVFTIDERLRYFFRKDRSLLKALFDAAKDTLFYVFDHMNGKNKTFKPGFILTLHTFGRDLKWNPHIHCLCTEGGMDDDGKYKSVKYINYESLRKSFMKQLLDHMKDFYKNEPVTLKKLKSIINDIYKEKKNGFYVNAPSPKSKKGKDAVVSYMIRYTGRPVMASSRIISYDYDKKTIHYYYEDHKTEERIEVKESVISFMKKLVTHIPESQFKMIRYYGLYATCNHMHKSNVKKKMKEILHRKKTNNDRHTYRKDLIEIFGTDPLLCDCGHYMEYIDYWVPERRRKNEYIP
;
A
#
# COMPACT_ATOMS: atom_id res chain seq x y z
N MET A 1 5.45 -19.06 -41.25
CA MET A 1 6.82 -18.62 -41.60
C MET A 1 7.38 -17.45 -40.75
N ILE A 2 6.64 -16.92 -39.75
CA ILE A 2 7.18 -15.86 -38.86
C ILE A 2 7.71 -16.44 -37.54
N LYS A 3 7.34 -17.66 -37.16
CA LYS A 3 7.78 -18.26 -35.88
C LYS A 3 9.24 -18.72 -35.85
N ASP A 4 9.83 -19.03 -37.00
CA ASP A 4 11.19 -19.60 -37.04
C ASP A 4 12.32 -18.57 -37.09
N ASN A 5 12.02 -17.29 -37.39
CA ASN A 5 13.01 -16.24 -37.41
C ASN A 5 13.26 -15.55 -36.04
N LEU A 6 12.34 -15.70 -35.06
CA LEU A 6 12.48 -15.13 -33.71
C LEU A 6 13.29 -16.03 -32.77
N ALA A 7 13.39 -17.33 -33.05
CA ALA A 7 14.10 -18.26 -32.17
C ALA A 7 15.63 -18.04 -32.13
N LYS A 8 16.23 -17.58 -33.21
CA LYS A 8 17.69 -17.39 -33.30
C LYS A 8 18.24 -16.18 -32.53
N PRO A 9 17.59 -14.98 -32.55
CA PRO A 9 18.05 -13.86 -31.70
C PRO A 9 17.80 -14.11 -30.23
N ILE A 10 16.68 -14.75 -29.84
CA ILE A 10 16.32 -15.00 -28.45
C ILE A 10 17.30 -15.97 -27.77
N SER A 11 17.75 -17.02 -28.45
CA SER A 11 18.72 -17.98 -27.92
C SER A 11 20.10 -17.36 -27.65
N LYS A 12 20.53 -16.39 -28.47
CA LYS A 12 21.80 -15.67 -28.25
C LYS A 12 21.72 -14.58 -27.18
N ILE A 13 20.53 -13.99 -26.97
CA ILE A 13 20.30 -12.96 -25.96
C ILE A 13 20.05 -13.59 -24.58
N ALA A 14 19.33 -14.71 -24.52
CA ALA A 14 19.03 -15.42 -23.28
C ALA A 14 20.28 -15.91 -22.54
N THR A 15 21.31 -16.34 -23.28
CA THR A 15 22.58 -16.79 -22.67
C THR A 15 23.47 -15.68 -22.11
N LYS A 16 23.28 -14.44 -22.54
CA LYS A 16 24.09 -13.29 -22.06
C LYS A 16 23.44 -12.48 -20.92
N SER A 17 22.12 -12.55 -20.74
CA SER A 17 21.41 -11.63 -19.83
C SER A 17 21.09 -12.18 -18.44
N PHE A 18 21.23 -13.49 -18.22
CA PHE A 18 20.97 -14.07 -16.89
C PHE A 18 22.01 -13.69 -15.83
N THR A 19 23.14 -13.14 -16.21
CA THR A 19 24.25 -12.77 -15.29
C THR A 19 24.25 -11.29 -14.89
N SER A 20 23.39 -10.44 -15.44
CA SER A 20 23.51 -8.99 -15.23
C SER A 20 22.37 -8.27 -14.51
N ILE A 21 21.31 -8.96 -14.09
CA ILE A 21 20.14 -8.31 -13.43
C ILE A 21 20.19 -8.36 -11.89
N SER A 22 21.11 -9.07 -11.30
CA SER A 22 21.30 -9.05 -9.84
C SER A 22 22.69 -8.51 -9.51
N ASN A 23 22.72 -7.31 -8.93
CA ASN A 23 23.88 -6.95 -8.11
C ASN A 23 24.01 -8.06 -7.04
N PRO A 24 25.02 -8.94 -7.08
CA PRO A 24 25.08 -10.15 -6.25
C PRO A 24 25.21 -9.86 -4.76
N LYS A 25 25.24 -8.59 -4.37
CA LYS A 25 25.38 -8.12 -2.98
C LYS A 25 24.07 -7.79 -2.27
N LYS A 26 22.90 -7.86 -2.90
CA LYS A 26 21.66 -7.44 -2.24
C LYS A 26 20.57 -8.51 -2.28
N VAL A 27 20.37 -9.20 -1.15
CA VAL A 27 19.30 -10.17 -0.97
C VAL A 27 17.93 -9.52 -1.16
N SER A 28 17.10 -10.08 -2.04
CA SER A 28 15.74 -9.61 -2.28
C SER A 28 14.69 -10.57 -1.74
N ILE A 29 13.51 -10.07 -1.42
CA ILE A 29 12.35 -10.92 -1.05
C ILE A 29 12.01 -11.88 -2.19
N GLN A 30 12.06 -11.42 -3.44
CA GLN A 30 11.81 -12.25 -4.62
C GLN A 30 12.76 -13.44 -4.69
N LEU A 31 14.07 -13.23 -4.46
CA LEU A 31 15.07 -14.31 -4.43
C LEU A 31 14.78 -15.36 -3.34
N ILE A 32 14.45 -14.90 -2.13
CA ILE A 32 14.11 -15.80 -1.00
C ILE A 32 12.91 -16.68 -1.35
N PHE A 33 11.85 -16.07 -1.89
CA PHE A 33 10.67 -16.81 -2.32
C PHE A 33 10.95 -17.73 -3.50
N HIS A 34 11.76 -17.29 -4.46
CA HIS A 34 12.17 -18.14 -5.59
C HIS A 34 12.86 -19.41 -5.11
N ASN A 35 13.77 -19.29 -4.17
CA ASN A 35 14.55 -20.40 -3.65
C ASN A 35 13.75 -21.38 -2.76
N HIS A 36 12.74 -20.89 -2.04
CA HIS A 36 12.05 -21.66 -0.99
C HIS A 36 10.55 -21.75 -1.14
N TRP A 37 9.97 -21.35 -2.29
CA TRP A 37 8.52 -21.41 -2.46
C TRP A 37 7.99 -22.84 -2.42
N ASN A 38 8.67 -23.79 -3.04
CA ASN A 38 8.31 -25.19 -2.99
C ASN A 38 8.46 -25.79 -1.57
N ASP A 39 9.52 -25.44 -0.86
CA ASP A 39 9.70 -25.85 0.53
C ASP A 39 8.54 -25.30 1.39
N PHE A 40 8.17 -24.04 1.17
CA PHE A 40 7.07 -23.40 1.88
C PHE A 40 5.73 -24.08 1.64
N LEU A 41 5.41 -24.43 0.39
CA LEU A 41 4.19 -25.16 0.04
C LEU A 41 4.15 -26.58 0.64
N ASN A 42 5.32 -27.18 0.83
CA ASN A 42 5.48 -28.52 1.40
C ASN A 42 5.59 -28.52 2.94
N ASP A 43 5.69 -27.37 3.60
CA ASP A 43 5.75 -27.29 5.06
C ASP A 43 4.48 -27.88 5.70
N PRO A 44 4.60 -28.80 6.69
CA PRO A 44 3.45 -29.48 7.28
C PRO A 44 2.41 -28.55 7.90
N VAL A 45 2.85 -27.43 8.49
CA VAL A 45 1.94 -26.44 9.10
C VAL A 45 1.19 -25.66 8.03
N VAL A 46 1.84 -25.36 6.90
CA VAL A 46 1.20 -24.68 5.76
C VAL A 46 0.17 -25.61 5.12
N LYS A 47 0.52 -26.87 4.86
CA LYS A 47 -0.41 -27.88 4.32
C LYS A 47 -1.64 -28.08 5.22
N LYS A 48 -1.41 -28.25 6.54
CA LYS A 48 -2.51 -28.45 7.49
C LYS A 48 -3.46 -27.26 7.60
N LYS A 49 -2.94 -26.02 7.57
CA LYS A 49 -3.76 -24.80 7.70
C LYS A 49 -4.39 -24.36 6.38
N GLY A 50 -3.83 -24.77 5.26
CA GLY A 50 -4.15 -24.24 3.96
C GLY A 50 -3.64 -22.81 3.75
N LEU A 51 -3.62 -22.37 2.51
CA LEU A 51 -3.33 -20.99 2.12
C LEU A 51 -4.62 -20.36 1.58
N ARG A 52 -4.74 -19.05 1.78
CA ARG A 52 -5.78 -18.27 1.08
C ARG A 52 -5.48 -18.28 -0.42
N ASP A 53 -6.50 -18.41 -1.27
CA ASP A 53 -6.36 -18.54 -2.73
C ASP A 53 -5.54 -17.41 -3.37
N ILE A 54 -5.64 -16.21 -2.81
CA ILE A 54 -4.88 -15.06 -3.30
C ILE A 54 -3.36 -15.17 -3.06
N VAL A 55 -2.92 -15.98 -2.08
CA VAL A 55 -1.49 -16.06 -1.70
C VAL A 55 -0.64 -16.65 -2.82
N PRO A 56 -0.93 -17.85 -3.37
CA PRO A 56 -0.18 -18.39 -4.50
C PRO A 56 -0.18 -17.43 -5.68
N VAL A 57 -1.34 -16.87 -6.02
CA VAL A 57 -1.49 -15.93 -7.15
C VAL A 57 -0.56 -14.72 -7.03
N GLU A 58 -0.52 -14.07 -5.87
CA GLU A 58 0.32 -12.87 -5.68
C GLU A 58 1.81 -13.21 -5.55
N VAL A 59 2.15 -14.38 -5.00
CA VAL A 59 3.54 -14.84 -4.95
C VAL A 59 4.04 -15.19 -6.36
N GLU A 60 3.31 -15.96 -7.15
CA GLU A 60 3.67 -16.31 -8.51
C GLU A 60 3.83 -15.08 -9.41
N LYS A 61 2.94 -14.09 -9.29
CA LYS A 61 3.10 -12.80 -9.94
C LYS A 61 4.41 -12.09 -9.54
N MET A 62 4.77 -12.17 -8.26
CA MET A 62 6.01 -11.56 -7.78
C MET A 62 7.23 -12.32 -8.31
N LEU A 63 7.18 -13.65 -8.35
CA LEU A 63 8.29 -14.48 -8.82
C LEU A 63 8.61 -14.21 -10.30
N SER A 64 7.61 -14.05 -11.14
CA SER A 64 7.78 -13.71 -12.56
C SER A 64 8.10 -12.21 -12.80
N CYS A 65 8.00 -11.35 -11.80
CA CYS A 65 8.11 -9.90 -11.96
C CYS A 65 9.48 -9.44 -12.47
N GLY A 66 9.51 -8.79 -13.63
CA GLY A 66 10.76 -8.27 -14.21
C GLY A 66 11.64 -9.37 -14.82
N THR A 67 11.09 -10.54 -15.07
CA THR A 67 11.74 -11.63 -15.81
C THR A 67 11.11 -11.80 -17.19
N LEU A 68 11.78 -12.54 -18.07
CA LEU A 68 11.25 -12.84 -19.42
C LEU A 68 9.91 -13.57 -19.35
N ASP A 69 9.69 -14.41 -18.32
CA ASP A 69 8.44 -15.14 -18.12
C ASP A 69 7.22 -14.24 -17.89
N ALA A 70 7.45 -13.00 -17.45
CA ALA A 70 6.37 -12.02 -17.32
C ALA A 70 5.92 -11.43 -18.66
N GLY A 71 6.68 -11.67 -19.72
CA GLY A 71 6.57 -10.98 -20.99
C GLY A 71 7.45 -9.75 -21.03
N PHE A 72 7.70 -9.21 -22.22
CA PHE A 72 8.65 -8.13 -22.45
C PHE A 72 8.37 -7.40 -23.76
N GLU A 73 8.96 -6.23 -23.86
CA GLU A 73 9.09 -5.42 -25.08
C GLU A 73 10.55 -5.36 -25.51
N ILE A 74 10.79 -5.32 -26.82
CA ILE A 74 12.11 -5.20 -27.42
C ILE A 74 12.22 -3.82 -28.09
N TYR A 75 13.27 -3.13 -27.77
CA TYR A 75 13.66 -1.85 -28.37
C TYR A 75 15.05 -1.96 -28.98
N GLU A 76 15.31 -1.21 -30.04
CA GLU A 76 16.61 -1.14 -30.69
C GLU A 76 17.01 0.31 -30.93
N CYS A 77 18.27 0.61 -30.76
CA CYS A 77 18.81 1.92 -31.04
C CYS A 77 19.08 2.06 -32.55
N PRO A 78 18.48 3.03 -33.29
CA PRO A 78 18.69 3.18 -34.71
C PRO A 78 20.11 3.59 -35.08
N ASN A 79 20.87 4.12 -34.12
CA ASN A 79 22.23 4.60 -34.37
C ASN A 79 23.31 3.52 -34.14
N CYS A 80 23.24 2.80 -33.02
CA CYS A 80 24.27 1.80 -32.64
C CYS A 80 23.79 0.36 -32.67
N LEU A 81 22.54 0.11 -33.08
CA LEU A 81 21.89 -1.21 -33.19
C LEU A 81 21.88 -2.02 -31.89
N LYS A 82 22.08 -1.34 -30.76
CA LYS A 82 22.00 -1.98 -29.43
C LYS A 82 20.57 -2.29 -29.10
N SER A 83 20.26 -3.56 -28.84
CA SER A 83 18.93 -3.99 -28.40
C SER A 83 18.78 -3.84 -26.88
N HIS A 84 17.58 -3.47 -26.43
CA HIS A 84 17.19 -3.36 -25.04
C HIS A 84 15.86 -4.08 -24.79
N ILE A 85 15.82 -4.93 -23.77
CA ILE A 85 14.61 -5.67 -23.39
C ILE A 85 14.04 -5.08 -22.10
N ILE A 86 12.77 -4.68 -22.14
CA ILE A 86 12.03 -4.18 -20.99
C ILE A 86 11.02 -5.23 -20.55
N CYS A 87 11.31 -5.95 -19.47
CA CYS A 87 10.41 -6.96 -18.93
C CYS A 87 9.22 -6.34 -18.22
N TYR A 88 8.04 -6.95 -18.38
CA TYR A 88 6.84 -6.53 -17.69
C TYR A 88 6.93 -6.76 -16.19
N THR A 89 6.26 -5.90 -15.44
CA THR A 89 6.22 -5.94 -13.98
C THR A 89 4.86 -6.40 -13.47
N CYS A 90 4.83 -7.05 -12.29
CA CYS A 90 3.62 -7.66 -11.75
C CYS A 90 2.58 -6.66 -11.22
N LYS A 91 2.95 -5.39 -11.06
CA LYS A 91 2.11 -4.34 -10.45
C LYS A 91 1.55 -4.70 -9.06
N SER A 92 2.01 -5.82 -8.46
CA SER A 92 1.56 -6.30 -7.15
C SER A 92 2.09 -5.43 -6.02
N ARG A 93 1.26 -5.24 -5.01
CA ARG A 93 1.65 -4.56 -3.76
C ARG A 93 2.59 -5.43 -2.90
N PHE A 94 2.54 -6.73 -3.08
CA PHE A 94 3.40 -7.68 -2.38
C PHE A 94 4.85 -7.65 -2.89
N CYS A 95 5.03 -7.36 -4.16
CA CYS A 95 6.35 -7.20 -4.77
C CYS A 95 7.02 -5.91 -4.31
N ASN A 96 8.23 -6.01 -3.74
CA ASN A 96 8.96 -4.85 -3.22
C ASN A 96 9.25 -3.79 -4.29
N SER A 97 9.68 -4.21 -5.47
CA SER A 97 9.97 -3.30 -6.59
C SER A 97 8.72 -2.57 -7.06
N CYS A 98 7.64 -3.32 -7.37
CA CYS A 98 6.37 -2.74 -7.82
C CYS A 98 5.69 -1.92 -6.73
N GLY A 99 5.67 -2.42 -5.48
CA GLY A 99 5.08 -1.72 -4.35
C GLY A 99 5.73 -0.37 -4.09
N SER A 100 7.05 -0.31 -4.07
CA SER A 100 7.80 0.93 -3.84
C SER A 100 7.64 1.92 -5.00
N LYS A 101 7.64 1.46 -6.25
CA LYS A 101 7.44 2.30 -7.42
C LYS A 101 6.03 2.90 -7.44
N ARG A 102 5.00 2.06 -7.30
CA ARG A 102 3.61 2.52 -7.27
C ARG A 102 3.32 3.45 -6.10
N ALA A 103 4.02 3.26 -4.96
CA ALA A 103 3.89 4.17 -3.83
C ALA A 103 4.29 5.60 -4.18
N LYS A 104 5.41 5.76 -4.89
CA LYS A 104 5.91 7.09 -5.28
C LYS A 104 4.98 7.75 -6.30
N ILE A 105 4.58 7.02 -7.36
CA ILE A 105 3.65 7.53 -8.37
C ILE A 105 2.33 7.96 -7.70
N ARG A 106 1.77 7.09 -6.89
CA ARG A 106 0.49 7.37 -6.23
C ARG A 106 0.57 8.50 -5.20
N ALA A 107 1.72 8.67 -4.56
CA ALA A 107 1.93 9.79 -3.65
C ALA A 107 1.89 11.13 -4.37
N GLN A 108 2.48 11.20 -5.55
CA GLN A 108 2.42 12.38 -6.41
C GLN A 108 0.99 12.66 -6.86
N GLU A 109 0.29 11.65 -7.43
CA GLU A 109 -1.11 11.76 -7.82
C GLU A 109 -2.01 12.28 -6.69
N ILE A 110 -1.85 11.72 -5.49
CA ILE A 110 -2.66 12.13 -4.32
C ILE A 110 -2.30 13.54 -3.90
N SER A 111 -1.02 13.90 -3.88
CA SER A 111 -0.58 15.26 -3.55
C SER A 111 -1.22 16.29 -4.47
N ASP A 112 -1.29 15.99 -5.76
CA ASP A 112 -1.88 16.89 -6.76
C ASP A 112 -3.41 17.05 -6.60
N HIS A 113 -4.04 16.10 -5.90
CA HIS A 113 -5.47 16.10 -5.62
C HIS A 113 -5.82 16.51 -4.18
N THR A 114 -4.84 16.78 -3.32
CA THR A 114 -5.07 17.25 -1.96
C THR A 114 -5.06 18.77 -1.86
N LEU A 115 -5.85 19.29 -0.94
CA LEU A 115 -5.92 20.72 -0.67
C LEU A 115 -4.59 21.22 -0.08
N ASN A 116 -4.17 22.42 -0.45
CA ASN A 116 -2.99 23.06 0.14
C ASN A 116 -3.34 23.72 1.48
N VAL A 117 -3.74 22.88 2.45
CA VAL A 117 -4.11 23.27 3.82
C VAL A 117 -3.34 22.42 4.82
N PRO A 118 -3.28 22.79 6.09
CA PRO A 118 -2.65 21.95 7.11
C PRO A 118 -3.34 20.59 7.23
N HIS A 119 -2.54 19.54 7.32
CA HIS A 119 -3.00 18.16 7.52
C HIS A 119 -2.38 17.57 8.78
N ARG A 120 -3.15 16.72 9.44
CA ARG A 120 -2.70 15.93 10.58
C ARG A 120 -2.62 14.46 10.24
N HIS A 121 -1.52 13.84 10.61
CA HIS A 121 -1.39 12.39 10.58
C HIS A 121 -1.95 11.80 11.86
N MET A 122 -2.87 10.85 11.73
CA MET A 122 -3.45 10.11 12.84
C MET A 122 -3.23 8.61 12.63
N VAL A 123 -3.08 7.87 13.74
CA VAL A 123 -2.98 6.40 13.70
C VAL A 123 -4.00 5.82 14.67
N PHE A 124 -4.93 5.05 14.13
CA PHE A 124 -5.97 4.35 14.89
C PHE A 124 -5.53 2.91 15.11
N THR A 125 -5.28 2.53 16.35
CA THR A 125 -4.86 1.18 16.74
C THR A 125 -5.94 0.46 17.52
N ILE A 126 -5.91 -0.87 17.50
CA ILE A 126 -6.91 -1.71 18.16
C ILE A 126 -6.28 -2.49 19.32
N ASP A 127 -7.13 -2.97 20.23
CA ASP A 127 -6.73 -3.91 21.27
C ASP A 127 -6.25 -5.23 20.65
N GLU A 128 -5.19 -5.83 21.22
CA GLU A 128 -4.57 -7.03 20.63
C GLU A 128 -5.52 -8.25 20.64
N ARG A 129 -6.43 -8.35 21.62
CA ARG A 129 -7.43 -9.42 21.73
C ARG A 129 -8.38 -9.44 20.53
N LEU A 130 -8.60 -8.28 19.90
CA LEU A 130 -9.45 -8.16 18.73
C LEU A 130 -8.74 -8.60 17.45
N ARG A 131 -7.40 -8.60 17.40
CA ARG A 131 -6.62 -8.93 16.19
C ARG A 131 -6.94 -10.32 15.63
N TYR A 132 -7.30 -11.26 16.49
CA TYR A 132 -7.70 -12.61 16.09
C TYR A 132 -8.89 -12.60 15.13
N PHE A 133 -9.94 -11.81 15.41
CA PHE A 133 -11.14 -11.75 14.58
C PHE A 133 -10.82 -11.22 13.17
N PHE A 134 -10.00 -10.18 13.06
CA PHE A 134 -9.55 -9.64 11.79
C PHE A 134 -8.63 -10.57 11.01
N ARG A 135 -7.96 -11.50 11.69
CA ARG A 135 -7.14 -12.51 11.04
C ARG A 135 -7.97 -13.69 10.55
N LYS A 136 -8.99 -14.09 11.33
CA LYS A 136 -9.93 -15.15 11.00
C LYS A 136 -10.80 -14.75 9.82
N ASP A 137 -11.34 -13.54 9.87
CA ASP A 137 -12.22 -13.00 8.84
C ASP A 137 -11.67 -11.68 8.30
N ARG A 138 -11.15 -11.72 7.08
CA ARG A 138 -10.52 -10.56 6.42
C ARG A 138 -11.52 -9.51 5.96
N SER A 139 -12.77 -9.88 5.72
CA SER A 139 -13.82 -8.94 5.33
C SER A 139 -14.12 -7.94 6.46
N LEU A 140 -13.90 -8.35 7.73
CA LEU A 140 -13.99 -7.49 8.89
C LEU A 140 -13.02 -6.29 8.86
N LEU A 141 -11.93 -6.35 8.08
CA LEU A 141 -11.00 -5.22 7.91
C LEU A 141 -11.70 -3.95 7.39
N LYS A 142 -12.86 -4.10 6.74
CA LYS A 142 -13.71 -2.96 6.36
C LYS A 142 -14.20 -2.19 7.58
N ALA A 143 -14.53 -2.86 8.67
CA ALA A 143 -15.00 -2.22 9.90
C ALA A 143 -14.00 -1.24 10.51
N LEU A 144 -12.68 -1.45 10.30
CA LEU A 144 -11.66 -0.47 10.73
C LEU A 144 -11.79 0.85 9.99
N PHE A 145 -12.02 0.80 8.68
CA PHE A 145 -12.25 2.01 7.88
C PHE A 145 -13.53 2.70 8.29
N ASP A 146 -14.61 1.94 8.45
CA ASP A 146 -15.92 2.49 8.80
C ASP A 146 -15.86 3.14 10.20
N ALA A 147 -15.26 2.46 11.18
CA ALA A 147 -15.09 3.02 12.53
C ALA A 147 -14.24 4.29 12.55
N ALA A 148 -13.11 4.33 11.83
CA ALA A 148 -12.28 5.53 11.74
C ALA A 148 -13.01 6.68 11.05
N LYS A 149 -13.72 6.39 9.95
CA LYS A 149 -14.56 7.37 9.23
C LYS A 149 -15.66 7.93 10.14
N ASP A 150 -16.43 7.07 10.78
CA ASP A 150 -17.57 7.48 11.62
C ASP A 150 -17.09 8.27 12.83
N THR A 151 -15.95 7.89 13.43
CA THR A 151 -15.30 8.64 14.50
C THR A 151 -14.89 10.05 14.06
N LEU A 152 -14.26 10.18 12.91
CA LEU A 152 -13.80 11.48 12.42
C LEU A 152 -14.99 12.38 12.10
N PHE A 153 -16.01 11.89 11.42
CA PHE A 153 -17.22 12.69 11.19
C PHE A 153 -17.89 13.09 12.50
N TYR A 154 -18.06 12.16 13.43
CA TYR A 154 -18.63 12.46 14.76
C TYR A 154 -17.87 13.58 15.49
N VAL A 155 -16.54 13.48 15.56
CA VAL A 155 -15.70 14.48 16.27
C VAL A 155 -15.75 15.83 15.57
N PHE A 156 -15.66 15.86 14.24
CA PHE A 156 -15.73 17.12 13.49
C PHE A 156 -17.14 17.75 13.52
N ASP A 157 -18.20 16.96 13.50
CA ASP A 157 -19.56 17.46 13.66
C ASP A 157 -19.79 18.11 15.05
N HIS A 158 -19.21 17.52 16.11
CA HIS A 158 -19.28 18.10 17.45
C HIS A 158 -18.48 19.40 17.58
N MET A 159 -17.33 19.49 16.91
CA MET A 159 -16.52 20.72 16.89
C MET A 159 -17.17 21.85 16.08
N ASN A 160 -18.02 21.50 15.11
CA ASN A 160 -18.78 22.47 14.32
C ASN A 160 -19.98 23.10 15.07
N GLY A 161 -20.36 22.54 16.23
CA GLY A 161 -21.54 22.96 16.94
C GLY A 161 -22.85 22.70 16.17
N LYS A 162 -23.94 23.40 16.54
CA LYS A 162 -25.26 23.20 15.94
C LYS A 162 -25.32 23.51 14.42
N ASN A 163 -24.44 24.35 13.92
CA ASN A 163 -24.53 24.88 12.54
C ASN A 163 -23.76 24.06 11.50
N LYS A 164 -23.11 22.93 11.85
CA LYS A 164 -22.40 21.99 10.94
C LYS A 164 -21.76 22.65 9.71
N THR A 165 -20.96 23.67 9.93
CA THR A 165 -20.62 24.67 8.92
C THR A 165 -19.50 24.27 7.98
N PHE A 166 -18.83 23.11 8.19
CA PHE A 166 -17.75 22.67 7.30
C PHE A 166 -17.60 21.16 7.22
N LYS A 167 -17.06 20.66 6.10
CA LYS A 167 -16.77 19.24 5.84
C LYS A 167 -15.27 19.03 5.81
N PRO A 168 -14.70 18.14 6.64
CA PRO A 168 -13.30 17.77 6.58
C PRO A 168 -13.00 16.82 5.43
N GLY A 169 -11.71 16.63 5.11
CA GLY A 169 -11.23 15.63 4.17
C GLY A 169 -10.30 14.63 4.84
N PHE A 170 -10.48 13.31 4.56
CA PHE A 170 -9.58 12.29 5.09
C PHE A 170 -9.18 11.27 4.03
N ILE A 171 -7.93 10.81 4.14
CA ILE A 171 -7.39 9.69 3.38
C ILE A 171 -6.97 8.63 4.39
N LEU A 172 -7.66 7.49 4.36
CA LEU A 172 -7.41 6.37 5.27
C LEU A 172 -6.62 5.29 4.56
N THR A 173 -5.57 4.78 5.20
CA THR A 173 -4.73 3.69 4.68
C THR A 173 -4.64 2.58 5.72
N LEU A 174 -5.03 1.36 5.33
CA LEU A 174 -4.91 0.18 6.19
C LEU A 174 -3.50 -0.39 6.12
N HIS A 175 -2.90 -0.62 7.29
CA HIS A 175 -1.77 -1.49 7.49
C HIS A 175 -2.18 -2.70 8.33
N THR A 176 -1.60 -3.85 8.01
CA THR A 176 -1.89 -5.11 8.73
C THR A 176 -0.70 -5.61 9.55
N PHE A 177 0.43 -4.91 9.51
CA PHE A 177 1.70 -5.35 10.10
C PHE A 177 2.31 -4.29 11.02
N GLY A 178 2.94 -4.76 12.11
CA GLY A 178 3.87 -3.98 12.92
C GLY A 178 5.28 -3.91 12.30
N ARG A 179 6.18 -3.19 12.92
CA ARG A 179 7.61 -3.17 12.53
C ARG A 179 8.27 -4.54 12.65
N ASP A 180 7.77 -5.35 13.58
CA ASP A 180 8.16 -6.74 13.88
C ASP A 180 7.51 -7.79 12.95
N LEU A 181 6.81 -7.38 11.92
CA LEU A 181 6.06 -8.21 10.96
C LEU A 181 4.88 -8.99 11.58
N LYS A 182 4.53 -8.74 12.84
CA LYS A 182 3.36 -9.37 13.45
C LYS A 182 2.06 -8.78 12.90
N TRP A 183 1.01 -9.59 12.93
CA TRP A 183 -0.33 -9.16 12.57
C TRP A 183 -0.85 -8.08 13.53
N ASN A 184 -0.97 -6.86 13.01
CA ASN A 184 -1.39 -5.69 13.75
C ASN A 184 -2.18 -4.74 12.84
N PRO A 185 -3.47 -5.02 12.57
CA PRO A 185 -4.27 -4.15 11.71
C PRO A 185 -4.53 -2.81 12.38
N HIS A 186 -4.22 -1.73 11.66
CA HIS A 186 -4.40 -0.35 12.10
C HIS A 186 -4.60 0.58 10.91
N ILE A 187 -5.21 1.73 11.15
CA ILE A 187 -5.46 2.74 10.12
C ILE A 187 -4.53 3.92 10.31
N HIS A 188 -3.79 4.24 9.26
CA HIS A 188 -3.18 5.56 9.10
C HIS A 188 -4.18 6.49 8.43
N CYS A 189 -4.31 7.69 8.97
CA CYS A 189 -5.19 8.73 8.46
C CYS A 189 -4.42 10.01 8.20
N LEU A 190 -4.58 10.56 7.01
CA LEU A 190 -4.25 11.94 6.72
C LEU A 190 -5.55 12.75 6.76
N CYS A 191 -5.67 13.66 7.70
CA CYS A 191 -6.87 14.45 7.93
C CYS A 191 -6.57 15.95 7.76
N THR A 192 -7.44 16.71 7.09
CA THR A 192 -7.35 18.18 7.10
C THR A 192 -7.54 18.72 8.52
N GLU A 193 -6.78 19.74 8.91
CA GLU A 193 -6.96 20.45 10.19
C GLU A 193 -8.09 21.48 10.11
N GLY A 194 -9.22 21.07 9.58
CA GLY A 194 -10.39 21.88 9.33
C GLY A 194 -11.21 21.29 8.20
N GLY A 195 -12.04 22.12 7.61
CA GLY A 195 -12.87 21.72 6.49
C GLY A 195 -13.35 22.88 5.66
N MET A 196 -14.06 22.59 4.58
CA MET A 196 -14.70 23.61 3.74
C MET A 196 -16.18 23.72 4.06
N ASP A 197 -16.67 24.96 4.17
CA ASP A 197 -18.10 25.23 4.26
C ASP A 197 -18.78 25.15 2.88
N ASP A 198 -20.11 25.35 2.87
CA ASP A 198 -20.90 25.28 1.64
C ASP A 198 -20.59 26.43 0.66
N ASP A 199 -19.97 27.53 1.14
CA ASP A 199 -19.51 28.63 0.30
C ASP A 199 -18.09 28.41 -0.25
N GLY A 200 -17.46 27.27 0.10
CA GLY A 200 -16.12 26.92 -0.34
C GLY A 200 -14.99 27.65 0.43
N LYS A 201 -15.30 28.21 1.60
CA LYS A 201 -14.30 28.82 2.47
C LYS A 201 -13.74 27.80 3.45
N TYR A 202 -12.42 27.73 3.56
CA TYR A 202 -11.76 26.85 4.52
C TYR A 202 -11.81 27.40 5.93
N LYS A 203 -12.25 26.58 6.88
CA LYS A 203 -12.29 26.88 8.31
C LYS A 203 -11.34 25.94 9.04
N SER A 204 -10.32 26.46 9.71
CA SER A 204 -9.39 25.66 10.49
C SER A 204 -9.96 25.34 11.88
N VAL A 205 -9.61 24.16 12.39
CA VAL A 205 -9.91 23.72 13.75
C VAL A 205 -8.71 23.98 14.63
N LYS A 206 -8.93 24.66 15.76
CA LYS A 206 -7.85 25.00 16.71
C LYS A 206 -7.42 23.81 17.57
N TYR A 207 -8.33 22.88 17.87
CA TYR A 207 -8.11 21.79 18.80
C TYR A 207 -8.95 20.57 18.43
N ILE A 208 -8.37 19.38 18.53
CA ILE A 208 -9.08 18.10 18.42
C ILE A 208 -9.05 17.41 19.78
N ASN A 209 -10.23 17.10 20.34
CA ASN A 209 -10.35 16.42 21.60
C ASN A 209 -9.94 14.93 21.46
N TYR A 210 -8.77 14.59 21.98
CA TYR A 210 -8.20 13.25 21.89
C TYR A 210 -8.99 12.20 22.67
N GLU A 211 -9.55 12.58 23.80
CA GLU A 211 -10.35 11.64 24.61
C GLU A 211 -11.62 11.27 23.87
N SER A 212 -12.31 12.26 23.32
CA SER A 212 -13.47 12.05 22.46
C SER A 212 -13.13 11.16 21.25
N LEU A 213 -11.99 11.43 20.60
CA LEU A 213 -11.52 10.65 19.45
C LEU A 213 -11.26 9.18 19.81
N ARG A 214 -10.59 8.92 20.95
CA ARG A 214 -10.27 7.58 21.42
C ARG A 214 -11.51 6.78 21.85
N LYS A 215 -12.39 7.39 22.64
CA LYS A 215 -13.62 6.78 23.11
C LYS A 215 -14.60 6.51 21.96
N SER A 216 -14.74 7.46 21.05
CA SER A 216 -15.58 7.30 19.85
C SER A 216 -15.05 6.18 18.95
N PHE A 217 -13.74 6.13 18.67
CA PHE A 217 -13.17 5.08 17.84
C PHE A 217 -13.38 3.69 18.44
N MET A 218 -13.15 3.54 19.75
CA MET A 218 -13.41 2.28 20.45
C MET A 218 -14.87 1.87 20.30
N LYS A 219 -15.81 2.78 20.60
CA LYS A 219 -17.24 2.51 20.50
C LYS A 219 -17.65 2.10 19.07
N GLN A 220 -17.30 2.93 18.08
CA GLN A 220 -17.66 2.68 16.68
C GLN A 220 -17.11 1.33 16.19
N LEU A 221 -15.84 1.02 16.49
CA LEU A 221 -15.24 -0.24 16.07
C LEU A 221 -15.96 -1.45 16.71
N LEU A 222 -16.21 -1.40 18.01
CA LEU A 222 -16.86 -2.50 18.73
C LEU A 222 -18.30 -2.69 18.28
N ASP A 223 -19.00 -1.62 17.92
CA ASP A 223 -20.37 -1.68 17.39
C ASP A 223 -20.37 -2.29 15.97
N HIS A 224 -19.48 -1.86 15.08
CA HIS A 224 -19.31 -2.48 13.76
C HIS A 224 -18.95 -3.96 13.84
N MET A 225 -18.11 -4.37 14.80
CA MET A 225 -17.76 -5.77 14.99
C MET A 225 -18.95 -6.60 15.50
N LYS A 226 -19.76 -6.05 16.41
CA LYS A 226 -20.99 -6.72 16.88
C LYS A 226 -22.00 -6.89 15.76
N ASP A 227 -22.19 -5.86 14.93
CA ASP A 227 -23.10 -5.94 13.79
C ASP A 227 -22.60 -6.95 12.74
N PHE A 228 -21.30 -6.98 12.49
CA PHE A 228 -20.69 -7.95 11.57
C PHE A 228 -20.98 -9.41 11.98
N TYR A 229 -20.87 -9.74 13.27
CA TYR A 229 -21.11 -11.08 13.81
C TYR A 229 -22.53 -11.32 14.33
N LYS A 230 -23.50 -10.45 14.01
CA LYS A 230 -24.88 -10.58 14.55
C LYS A 230 -25.54 -11.92 14.23
N ASN A 231 -25.20 -12.51 13.08
CA ASN A 231 -25.73 -13.81 12.61
C ASN A 231 -24.86 -15.01 13.03
N GLU A 232 -23.78 -14.80 13.80
CA GLU A 232 -22.89 -15.83 14.32
C GLU A 232 -22.90 -15.87 15.86
N PRO A 233 -23.91 -16.53 16.49
CA PRO A 233 -24.13 -16.41 17.93
C PRO A 233 -22.93 -16.85 18.77
N VAL A 234 -22.21 -17.89 18.36
CA VAL A 234 -21.04 -18.41 19.09
C VAL A 234 -19.90 -17.39 19.07
N THR A 235 -19.56 -16.85 17.87
CA THR A 235 -18.52 -15.83 17.69
C THR A 235 -18.91 -14.54 18.40
N LEU A 236 -20.19 -14.14 18.30
CA LEU A 236 -20.72 -12.94 18.95
C LEU A 236 -20.65 -13.04 20.48
N LYS A 237 -20.97 -14.20 21.07
CA LYS A 237 -20.88 -14.43 22.53
C LYS A 237 -19.44 -14.26 23.01
N LYS A 238 -18.46 -14.86 22.29
CA LYS A 238 -17.02 -14.70 22.59
C LYS A 238 -16.59 -13.24 22.46
N LEU A 239 -17.00 -12.56 21.39
CA LEU A 239 -16.69 -11.15 21.16
C LEU A 239 -17.26 -10.26 22.27
N LYS A 240 -18.53 -10.45 22.69
CA LYS A 240 -19.17 -9.69 23.76
C LYS A 240 -18.42 -9.81 25.09
N SER A 241 -17.93 -11.02 25.45
CA SER A 241 -17.10 -11.20 26.65
C SER A 241 -15.83 -10.33 26.59
N ILE A 242 -15.09 -10.38 25.47
CA ILE A 242 -13.87 -9.58 25.28
C ILE A 242 -14.20 -8.07 25.31
N ILE A 243 -15.32 -7.66 24.72
CA ILE A 243 -15.78 -6.26 24.73
C ILE A 243 -16.02 -5.77 26.14
N ASN A 244 -16.68 -6.57 26.99
CA ASN A 244 -16.92 -6.22 28.39
C ASN A 244 -15.61 -5.99 29.16
N ASP A 245 -14.62 -6.85 28.95
CA ASP A 245 -13.30 -6.67 29.57
C ASP A 245 -12.57 -5.44 29.04
N ILE A 246 -12.65 -5.18 27.72
CA ILE A 246 -12.09 -3.96 27.11
C ILE A 246 -12.71 -2.71 27.73
N TYR A 247 -14.02 -2.63 27.91
CA TYR A 247 -14.66 -1.46 28.52
C TYR A 247 -14.25 -1.24 29.98
N LYS A 248 -14.03 -2.32 30.74
CA LYS A 248 -13.53 -2.24 32.12
C LYS A 248 -12.11 -1.66 32.19
N GLU A 249 -11.23 -2.12 31.28
CA GLU A 249 -9.81 -1.81 31.30
C GLU A 249 -9.45 -0.51 30.55
N LYS A 250 -10.12 -0.25 29.42
CA LYS A 250 -9.81 0.87 28.51
C LYS A 250 -10.74 2.06 28.68
N LYS A 251 -10.84 2.59 29.88
CA LYS A 251 -11.73 3.74 30.21
C LYS A 251 -11.50 4.97 29.31
N ASN A 252 -10.27 5.16 28.81
CA ASN A 252 -9.90 6.26 27.93
C ASN A 252 -10.03 5.91 26.42
N GLY A 253 -10.64 4.77 26.08
CA GLY A 253 -10.79 4.33 24.71
C GLY A 253 -9.53 3.68 24.13
N PHE A 254 -9.57 3.39 22.81
CA PHE A 254 -8.42 2.85 22.10
C PHE A 254 -7.38 3.94 21.82
N TYR A 255 -6.11 3.52 21.73
CA TYR A 255 -5.05 4.46 21.45
C TYR A 255 -5.16 5.03 20.02
N VAL A 256 -5.27 6.33 19.96
CA VAL A 256 -5.17 7.11 18.73
C VAL A 256 -4.00 8.07 18.89
N ASN A 257 -3.00 7.91 18.02
CA ASN A 257 -1.88 8.85 17.93
C ASN A 257 -2.23 9.91 16.89
N ALA A 258 -2.23 11.16 17.28
CA ALA A 258 -2.58 12.28 16.41
C ALA A 258 -1.79 13.55 16.79
N PRO A 259 -0.44 13.50 16.77
CA PRO A 259 0.38 14.64 17.22
C PRO A 259 0.07 15.87 16.39
N SER A 260 0.17 17.04 17.02
CA SER A 260 0.08 18.30 16.30
C SER A 260 1.19 18.37 15.23
N PRO A 261 0.93 18.92 14.05
CA PRO A 261 1.94 19.02 13.02
C PRO A 261 3.08 19.91 13.53
N LYS A 262 4.30 19.36 13.56
CA LYS A 262 5.51 20.07 14.00
C LYS A 262 5.90 21.21 13.06
N SER A 263 5.33 21.30 11.88
CA SER A 263 5.54 22.37 10.92
C SER A 263 4.35 22.50 9.99
N LYS A 264 3.99 23.71 9.62
CA LYS A 264 3.00 24.06 8.58
C LYS A 264 3.50 23.73 7.16
N LYS A 265 4.19 22.62 6.98
CA LYS A 265 4.70 22.22 5.66
C LYS A 265 3.56 21.64 4.84
N GLY A 266 3.15 22.35 3.80
CA GLY A 266 2.06 22.03 2.88
C GLY A 266 2.23 20.71 2.12
N LYS A 267 2.18 20.72 0.79
CA LYS A 267 2.19 19.54 -0.09
C LYS A 267 3.30 18.51 0.19
N ASP A 268 4.52 18.94 0.52
CA ASP A 268 5.66 18.04 0.76
C ASP A 268 5.43 17.10 1.96
N ALA A 269 4.75 17.56 2.99
CA ALA A 269 4.40 16.73 4.14
C ALA A 269 3.38 15.65 3.75
N VAL A 270 2.43 16.00 2.88
CA VAL A 270 1.43 15.06 2.34
C VAL A 270 2.11 14.01 1.47
N VAL A 271 2.98 14.41 0.53
CA VAL A 271 3.74 13.49 -0.33
C VAL A 271 4.60 12.55 0.51
N SER A 272 5.34 13.08 1.45
CA SER A 272 6.20 12.28 2.33
C SER A 272 5.38 11.27 3.15
N TYR A 273 4.21 11.68 3.66
CA TYR A 273 3.29 10.79 4.33
C TYR A 273 2.78 9.68 3.40
N MET A 274 2.32 10.06 2.22
CA MET A 274 1.75 9.12 1.27
C MET A 274 2.79 8.07 0.82
N ILE A 275 4.01 8.49 0.47
CA ILE A 275 5.11 7.56 0.14
C ILE A 275 5.35 6.60 1.31
N ARG A 276 5.38 7.11 2.52
CA ARG A 276 5.72 6.34 3.72
C ARG A 276 4.65 5.31 4.08
N TYR A 277 3.36 5.62 3.89
CA TYR A 277 2.26 4.81 4.41
C TYR A 277 1.36 4.17 3.36
N THR A 278 1.27 4.70 2.13
CA THR A 278 0.30 4.15 1.15
C THR A 278 0.82 2.99 0.32
N GLY A 279 2.13 2.88 0.14
CA GLY A 279 2.72 1.87 -0.75
C GLY A 279 3.91 1.12 -0.17
N ARG A 280 4.21 1.31 1.10
CA ARG A 280 5.34 0.64 1.74
C ARG A 280 5.18 -0.87 1.71
N PRO A 281 6.17 -1.63 1.21
CA PRO A 281 6.14 -3.08 1.33
C PRO A 281 6.19 -3.50 2.80
N VAL A 282 5.66 -4.68 3.10
CA VAL A 282 5.66 -5.26 4.46
C VAL A 282 7.07 -5.30 5.03
N MET A 283 8.04 -5.66 4.18
CA MET A 283 9.45 -5.73 4.53
C MET A 283 10.29 -5.06 3.43
N ALA A 284 11.12 -4.12 3.81
CA ALA A 284 12.10 -3.55 2.89
C ALA A 284 13.33 -4.47 2.79
N SER A 285 13.81 -4.75 1.58
CA SER A 285 15.00 -5.60 1.37
C SER A 285 16.25 -5.06 2.09
N SER A 286 16.32 -3.75 2.29
CA SER A 286 17.43 -3.11 3.04
C SER A 286 17.50 -3.47 4.53
N ARG A 287 16.45 -4.08 5.09
CA ARG A 287 16.44 -4.58 6.46
C ARG A 287 16.98 -6.00 6.60
N ILE A 288 17.22 -6.69 5.49
CA ILE A 288 17.83 -8.02 5.49
C ILE A 288 19.33 -7.83 5.67
N ILE A 289 19.87 -8.42 6.74
CA ILE A 289 21.28 -8.38 7.10
C ILE A 289 22.02 -9.48 6.35
N SER A 290 21.49 -10.73 6.46
CA SER A 290 22.04 -11.88 5.78
C SER A 290 20.96 -12.93 5.49
N TYR A 291 21.26 -13.77 4.52
CA TYR A 291 20.44 -14.90 4.11
C TYR A 291 21.36 -16.06 3.77
N ASP A 292 21.11 -17.19 4.40
CA ASP A 292 21.86 -18.44 4.21
C ASP A 292 20.94 -19.46 3.54
N TYR A 293 21.24 -19.79 2.29
CA TYR A 293 20.42 -20.71 1.49
C TYR A 293 20.46 -22.13 2.06
N ASP A 294 21.65 -22.63 2.41
CA ASP A 294 21.86 -24.03 2.84
C ASP A 294 21.25 -24.28 4.22
N LYS A 295 21.44 -23.36 5.14
CA LYS A 295 20.87 -23.42 6.50
C LYS A 295 19.40 -22.99 6.54
N LYS A 296 18.84 -22.52 5.41
CA LYS A 296 17.47 -21.99 5.32
C LYS A 296 17.15 -20.96 6.42
N THR A 297 18.10 -20.05 6.69
CA THR A 297 17.95 -19.03 7.72
C THR A 297 18.05 -17.62 7.15
N ILE A 298 17.31 -16.71 7.76
CA ILE A 298 17.33 -15.29 7.45
C ILE A 298 17.61 -14.49 8.71
N HIS A 299 18.44 -13.46 8.58
CA HIS A 299 18.76 -12.50 9.60
C HIS A 299 18.36 -11.12 9.12
N TYR A 300 17.48 -10.44 9.87
CA TYR A 300 16.96 -9.11 9.53
C TYR A 300 16.77 -8.28 10.79
N TYR A 301 16.53 -6.98 10.64
CA TYR A 301 16.29 -6.09 11.76
C TYR A 301 15.01 -5.27 11.61
N TYR A 302 14.51 -4.81 12.75
CA TYR A 302 13.52 -3.73 12.83
C TYR A 302 13.87 -2.80 13.99
N GLU A 303 13.33 -1.58 13.95
CA GLU A 303 13.47 -0.61 15.03
C GLU A 303 12.25 -0.73 15.96
N ASP A 304 12.47 -0.87 17.25
CA ASP A 304 11.38 -0.83 18.23
C ASP A 304 10.71 0.55 18.23
N HIS A 305 9.41 0.58 18.48
CA HIS A 305 8.67 1.84 18.42
C HIS A 305 8.84 2.70 19.67
N LYS A 306 9.15 2.08 20.82
CA LYS A 306 9.21 2.77 22.12
C LYS A 306 10.64 3.18 22.45
N THR A 307 11.59 2.27 22.24
CA THR A 307 12.99 2.47 22.57
C THR A 307 13.81 3.04 21.42
N GLU A 308 13.29 3.00 20.19
CA GLU A 308 14.00 3.31 18.94
C GLU A 308 15.23 2.43 18.69
N GLU A 309 15.43 1.37 19.51
CA GLU A 309 16.53 0.46 19.38
C GLU A 309 16.35 -0.48 18.17
N ARG A 310 17.48 -0.83 17.58
CA ARG A 310 17.53 -1.82 16.50
C ARG A 310 17.47 -3.21 17.11
N ILE A 311 16.39 -3.95 16.80
CA ILE A 311 16.21 -5.36 17.20
C ILE A 311 16.51 -6.25 16.02
N GLU A 312 17.48 -7.13 16.19
CA GLU A 312 17.87 -8.12 15.19
C GLU A 312 17.16 -9.45 15.44
N VAL A 313 16.67 -10.07 14.36
CA VAL A 313 15.93 -11.33 14.39
C VAL A 313 16.57 -12.32 13.44
N LYS A 314 16.90 -13.49 13.96
CA LYS A 314 17.35 -14.64 13.17
C LYS A 314 16.32 -15.76 13.28
N GLU A 315 15.78 -16.19 12.14
CA GLU A 315 14.74 -17.23 12.10
C GLU A 315 14.84 -18.07 10.81
N SER A 316 14.05 -19.17 10.74
CA SER A 316 13.95 -19.95 9.52
C SER A 316 13.26 -19.17 8.41
N VAL A 317 13.69 -19.38 7.15
CA VAL A 317 13.08 -18.75 5.98
C VAL A 317 11.59 -19.06 5.91
N ILE A 318 11.15 -20.25 6.24
CA ILE A 318 9.73 -20.64 6.23
C ILE A 318 8.93 -19.81 7.25
N SER A 319 9.46 -19.60 8.46
CA SER A 319 8.82 -18.74 9.47
C SER A 319 8.68 -17.30 8.97
N PHE A 320 9.73 -16.76 8.37
CA PHE A 320 9.74 -15.43 7.77
C PHE A 320 8.71 -15.31 6.64
N MET A 321 8.67 -16.29 5.72
CA MET A 321 7.69 -16.30 4.62
C MET A 321 6.26 -16.36 5.14
N LYS A 322 5.96 -17.17 6.19
CA LYS A 322 4.64 -17.21 6.85
C LYS A 322 4.19 -15.85 7.37
N LYS A 323 5.12 -15.06 7.93
CA LYS A 323 4.83 -13.69 8.35
C LYS A 323 4.46 -12.82 7.15
N LEU A 324 5.26 -12.83 6.08
CA LEU A 324 5.05 -11.98 4.91
C LEU A 324 3.73 -12.29 4.18
N VAL A 325 3.45 -13.55 3.87
CA VAL A 325 2.22 -13.93 3.12
C VAL A 325 0.94 -13.64 3.91
N THR A 326 1.04 -13.55 5.24
CA THR A 326 -0.08 -13.14 6.09
C THR A 326 -0.60 -11.76 5.72
N HIS A 327 0.23 -10.87 5.19
CA HIS A 327 -0.11 -9.48 4.90
C HIS A 327 -0.56 -9.24 3.44
N ILE A 328 -0.56 -10.27 2.60
CA ILE A 328 -1.15 -10.17 1.27
C ILE A 328 -2.64 -9.84 1.41
N PRO A 329 -3.13 -8.73 0.85
CA PRO A 329 -4.55 -8.36 0.92
C PRO A 329 -5.40 -9.31 0.06
N GLU A 330 -6.70 -9.37 0.36
CA GLU A 330 -7.65 -10.08 -0.50
C GLU A 330 -7.78 -9.40 -1.88
N SER A 331 -8.20 -10.18 -2.86
CA SER A 331 -8.43 -9.66 -4.22
C SER A 331 -9.33 -8.44 -4.19
N GLN A 332 -8.96 -7.39 -4.93
CA GLN A 332 -9.70 -6.14 -5.05
C GLN A 332 -9.95 -5.38 -3.73
N PHE A 333 -9.36 -5.79 -2.60
CA PHE A 333 -9.51 -5.08 -1.35
C PHE A 333 -8.84 -3.71 -1.40
N LYS A 334 -9.64 -2.65 -1.26
CA LYS A 334 -9.16 -1.26 -1.30
C LYS A 334 -8.45 -0.90 0.00
N MET A 335 -7.11 -0.91 -0.02
CA MET A 335 -6.25 -0.56 1.12
C MET A 335 -6.20 0.94 1.42
N ILE A 336 -6.65 1.79 0.50
CA ILE A 336 -6.72 3.24 0.64
C ILE A 336 -8.14 3.68 0.32
N ARG A 337 -8.70 4.53 1.17
CA ARG A 337 -10.06 5.07 1.00
C ARG A 337 -10.08 6.57 1.25
N TYR A 338 -10.91 7.26 0.49
CA TYR A 338 -11.04 8.71 0.49
C TYR A 338 -12.42 9.10 1.01
N TYR A 339 -12.47 10.09 1.90
CA TYR A 339 -13.72 10.52 2.54
C TYR A 339 -13.82 12.05 2.64
N GLY A 340 -15.04 12.54 2.83
CA GLY A 340 -15.31 13.96 2.94
C GLY A 340 -14.89 14.72 1.67
N LEU A 341 -14.07 15.76 1.82
CA LEU A 341 -13.58 16.57 0.69
C LEU A 341 -12.79 15.77 -0.35
N TYR A 342 -12.21 14.63 0.04
CA TYR A 342 -11.40 13.78 -0.83
C TYR A 342 -12.18 12.61 -1.45
N ALA A 343 -13.49 12.47 -1.14
CA ALA A 343 -14.30 11.41 -1.73
C ALA A 343 -14.44 11.59 -3.24
N THR A 344 -14.21 10.50 -4.00
CA THR A 344 -14.35 10.50 -5.46
C THR A 344 -15.80 10.65 -5.91
N CYS A 345 -16.75 10.13 -5.11
CA CYS A 345 -18.19 10.26 -5.31
C CYS A 345 -18.72 11.50 -4.57
N ASN A 346 -18.24 12.67 -4.92
CA ASN A 346 -18.71 13.87 -4.27
C ASN A 346 -20.11 14.24 -4.79
N HIS A 347 -21.13 13.97 -4.00
CA HIS A 347 -22.45 14.59 -4.14
C HIS A 347 -22.45 16.10 -3.81
N MET A 348 -21.27 16.69 -3.59
CA MET A 348 -21.10 18.14 -3.49
C MET A 348 -21.15 18.77 -4.88
N HIS A 349 -22.27 18.57 -5.57
CA HIS A 349 -22.54 19.12 -6.90
C HIS A 349 -22.90 20.62 -6.89
N LYS A 350 -22.75 21.32 -5.77
CA LYS A 350 -22.86 22.77 -5.80
C LYS A 350 -21.64 23.33 -6.54
N SER A 351 -21.92 23.93 -7.70
CA SER A 351 -20.94 24.40 -8.69
C SER A 351 -19.84 25.29 -8.10
N ASN A 352 -20.15 26.05 -7.05
CA ASN A 352 -19.25 27.00 -6.40
C ASN A 352 -18.14 26.32 -5.55
N VAL A 353 -18.46 25.24 -4.80
CA VAL A 353 -17.47 24.51 -4.03
C VAL A 353 -16.47 23.80 -4.96
N LYS A 354 -16.97 23.23 -6.06
CA LYS A 354 -16.13 22.56 -7.05
C LYS A 354 -15.23 23.55 -7.80
N LYS A 355 -15.71 24.77 -8.08
CA LYS A 355 -14.92 25.85 -8.70
C LYS A 355 -13.83 26.33 -7.76
N LYS A 356 -14.14 26.62 -6.49
CA LYS A 356 -13.17 27.03 -5.48
C LYS A 356 -12.20 25.92 -5.06
N MET A 357 -12.64 24.65 -5.02
CA MET A 357 -11.73 23.53 -4.86
C MET A 357 -10.70 23.44 -6.01
N LYS A 358 -11.11 23.75 -7.25
CA LYS A 358 -10.17 23.81 -8.39
C LYS A 358 -9.19 24.98 -8.28
N GLU A 359 -9.58 26.09 -7.69
CA GLU A 359 -8.70 27.25 -7.43
C GLU A 359 -7.70 26.97 -6.32
N ILE A 360 -8.13 26.26 -5.25
CA ILE A 360 -7.28 25.87 -4.11
C ILE A 360 -6.41 24.64 -4.46
N LEU A 361 -6.89 23.76 -5.31
CA LEU A 361 -6.10 22.75 -5.99
C LEU A 361 -5.29 23.50 -7.06
N HIS A 362 -4.02 23.77 -6.80
CA HIS A 362 -3.08 24.19 -7.85
C HIS A 362 -2.98 23.09 -8.93
N ARG A 363 -4.07 22.86 -9.65
CA ARG A 363 -3.99 22.13 -10.91
C ARG A 363 -3.23 23.03 -11.89
N LYS A 364 -1.94 22.79 -12.04
CA LYS A 364 -1.36 22.96 -13.36
C LYS A 364 -2.29 22.18 -14.28
N LYS A 365 -2.97 22.85 -15.21
CA LYS A 365 -3.49 22.21 -16.40
C LYS A 365 -2.30 21.54 -17.10
N THR A 366 -1.97 20.35 -16.69
CA THR A 366 -1.26 19.44 -17.57
C THR A 366 -2.35 19.02 -18.54
N ASN A 367 -2.22 19.47 -19.78
CA ASN A 367 -2.89 18.88 -20.91
C ASN A 367 -2.87 17.37 -20.72
N ASN A 368 -3.90 16.71 -21.10
CA ASN A 368 -4.25 15.28 -21.22
C ASN A 368 -3.07 14.28 -21.29
N ASP A 369 -1.99 14.54 -20.59
CA ASP A 369 -0.82 13.69 -20.43
C ASP A 369 -1.21 12.54 -19.53
N ARG A 370 -1.72 11.47 -20.16
CA ARG A 370 -1.77 10.17 -19.52
C ARG A 370 -0.36 9.95 -18.95
N HIS A 371 -0.27 9.67 -17.63
CA HIS A 371 0.96 9.23 -16.99
C HIS A 371 1.42 7.97 -17.73
N THR A 372 2.34 8.13 -18.68
CA THR A 372 2.94 6.99 -19.33
C THR A 372 4.02 6.44 -18.41
N TYR A 373 4.19 5.14 -18.42
CA TYR A 373 5.22 4.45 -17.61
C TYR A 373 6.63 5.09 -17.76
N ARG A 374 6.99 5.53 -18.97
CA ARG A 374 8.25 6.23 -19.27
C ARG A 374 8.35 7.57 -18.55
N LYS A 375 7.28 8.39 -18.61
CA LYS A 375 7.25 9.71 -17.95
C LYS A 375 7.39 9.57 -16.45
N ASP A 376 6.68 8.62 -15.84
CA ASP A 376 6.78 8.33 -14.41
C ASP A 376 8.20 7.90 -14.01
N LEU A 377 8.90 7.14 -14.87
CA LEU A 377 10.29 6.75 -14.61
C LEU A 377 11.24 7.94 -14.65
N ILE A 378 11.10 8.81 -15.64
CA ILE A 378 11.93 10.01 -15.79
C ILE A 378 11.69 10.95 -14.60
N GLU A 379 10.43 11.27 -14.29
CA GLU A 379 10.09 12.25 -13.26
C GLU A 379 10.45 11.76 -11.83
N ILE A 380 10.28 10.47 -11.56
CA ILE A 380 10.42 9.93 -10.20
C ILE A 380 11.81 9.37 -9.93
N PHE A 381 12.48 8.83 -10.96
CA PHE A 381 13.75 8.13 -10.81
C PHE A 381 14.90 8.77 -11.59
N GLY A 382 14.61 9.79 -12.40
CA GLY A 382 15.62 10.48 -13.21
C GLY A 382 16.24 9.62 -14.32
N THR A 383 15.58 8.50 -14.69
CA THR A 383 16.13 7.54 -15.66
C THR A 383 15.12 7.35 -16.79
N ASP A 384 15.55 7.61 -18.01
CA ASP A 384 14.77 7.30 -19.20
C ASP A 384 15.10 5.88 -19.68
N PRO A 385 14.15 4.93 -19.64
CA PRO A 385 14.41 3.56 -20.04
C PRO A 385 14.67 3.38 -21.55
N LEU A 386 14.31 4.38 -22.36
CA LEU A 386 14.46 4.35 -23.82
C LEU A 386 15.62 5.20 -24.33
N LEU A 387 16.42 5.81 -23.46
CA LEU A 387 17.61 6.53 -23.85
C LEU A 387 18.80 5.57 -23.91
N CYS A 388 19.36 5.39 -25.11
CA CYS A 388 20.57 4.60 -25.33
C CYS A 388 21.81 5.29 -24.75
N ASP A 389 22.82 4.51 -24.34
CA ASP A 389 24.10 5.04 -23.88
C ASP A 389 24.81 5.91 -24.93
N CYS A 390 24.49 5.75 -26.24
CA CYS A 390 25.01 6.59 -27.32
C CYS A 390 24.25 7.93 -27.51
N GLY A 391 23.25 8.21 -26.63
CA GLY A 391 22.49 9.45 -26.64
C GLY A 391 21.27 9.49 -27.57
N HIS A 392 20.99 8.41 -28.31
CA HIS A 392 19.84 8.33 -29.20
C HIS A 392 18.67 7.60 -28.50
N TYR A 393 17.45 7.92 -28.90
CA TYR A 393 16.26 7.19 -28.40
C TYR A 393 16.13 5.86 -29.12
N MET A 394 15.77 4.84 -28.33
CA MET A 394 15.49 3.50 -28.84
C MET A 394 14.09 3.45 -29.46
N GLU A 395 13.97 2.72 -30.56
CA GLU A 395 12.72 2.47 -31.26
C GLU A 395 12.14 1.12 -30.86
N TYR A 396 10.81 1.05 -30.80
CA TYR A 396 10.08 -0.19 -30.50
C TYR A 396 10.19 -1.14 -31.69
N ILE A 397 10.52 -2.41 -31.40
CA ILE A 397 10.61 -3.47 -32.40
C ILE A 397 9.47 -4.46 -32.28
N ASP A 398 9.30 -5.09 -31.11
CA ASP A 398 8.32 -6.15 -30.90
C ASP A 398 8.04 -6.40 -29.42
N TYR A 399 7.05 -7.24 -29.12
CA TYR A 399 6.73 -7.68 -27.77
C TYR A 399 6.37 -9.16 -27.70
N TRP A 400 6.57 -9.73 -26.54
CA TRP A 400 6.07 -11.08 -26.22
C TRP A 400 5.31 -11.08 -24.92
N VAL A 401 4.15 -11.81 -24.91
CA VAL A 401 3.28 -11.96 -23.74
C VAL A 401 2.90 -13.42 -23.59
N PRO A 402 3.05 -14.05 -22.41
CA PRO A 402 2.63 -15.42 -22.17
C PRO A 402 1.11 -15.60 -22.35
N GLU A 403 0.67 -16.74 -22.86
CA GLU A 403 -0.75 -17.02 -23.18
C GLU A 403 -1.70 -16.81 -21.99
N ARG A 404 -1.24 -17.07 -20.77
CA ARG A 404 -2.01 -16.83 -19.54
C ARG A 404 -2.39 -15.38 -19.33
N ARG A 405 -1.63 -14.42 -19.87
CA ARG A 405 -1.93 -12.98 -19.79
C ARG A 405 -2.84 -12.48 -20.89
N ARG A 406 -2.88 -13.15 -22.06
CA ARG A 406 -3.72 -12.73 -23.20
C ARG A 406 -5.22 -12.76 -22.89
N LYS A 407 -5.65 -13.53 -21.89
CA LYS A 407 -7.08 -13.68 -21.53
C LYS A 407 -7.63 -12.64 -20.57
N ASN A 408 -6.80 -11.83 -19.91
CA ASN A 408 -7.26 -11.00 -18.77
C ASN A 408 -6.81 -9.52 -18.75
N GLU A 409 -6.07 -9.04 -19.73
CA GLU A 409 -5.61 -7.64 -19.68
C GLU A 409 -5.77 -6.94 -21.04
N TYR A 410 -6.47 -5.81 -21.03
CA TYR A 410 -6.30 -4.78 -22.06
C TYR A 410 -4.81 -4.42 -22.11
N ILE A 411 -4.17 -4.73 -23.22
CA ILE A 411 -2.84 -4.21 -23.58
C ILE A 411 -3.05 -2.75 -23.93
N PRO A 412 -2.34 -1.81 -23.30
CA PRO A 412 -2.51 -0.37 -23.55
C PRO A 412 -2.13 0.01 -24.97
#